data_4b918a526a4bb6e41b78b8cfd3e2253d
#
_entry.id   4b918a526a4bb6e41b78b8cfd3e2253d
#
_cell.length_a   1.000
_cell.length_b   1.000
_cell.length_c   1.000
_cell.angle_alpha   90.00
_cell.angle_beta   90.00
_cell.angle_gamma   90.00
#
_symmetry.space_group_name_H-M   'P 1'
#
loop_
_entity.id
_entity.type
_entity.pdbx_description
1 polymer ?
#
loop_
_entity_poly.entity_id
_entity_poly.type
_entity_poly.pdbx_seq_one_letter_code
_entity_poly.pdbx_strand_id
1 'polypeptide(L)'
;LEDDYDSEFRFSGPPITTLEGLDKDGCVLYMGTFSKVLYPGLKLGYLVVPKPLVASFKQAHYDLNRPGQMPLQAALAEFIEMGHFSSALRRARQTYGERRQCLLEALKPVLAPGTEGPAISGAEQGLHLCLRLPAAVDDVALAQRIAQQGLTVRPLSAYCLARKDLRGLVIGYGYAPLSDIKRCGPVLSAAVRSLKKT
;
A
#
# COMPACT_ATOMS: atom_id res chain seq x y z
N LEU A 1 17.16 7.79 -2.80
CA LEU A 1 16.38 6.62 -3.21
C LEU A 1 14.90 6.92 -3.08
N GLU A 2 14.14 6.80 -4.16
CA GLU A 2 12.69 6.88 -4.19
C GLU A 2 12.13 5.49 -4.48
N ASP A 3 11.38 4.94 -3.52
CA ASP A 3 10.71 3.65 -3.66
C ASP A 3 9.22 3.90 -3.91
N ASP A 4 8.83 3.77 -5.18
CA ASP A 4 7.47 4.00 -5.63
C ASP A 4 6.83 2.66 -6.02
N TYR A 5 6.02 2.14 -5.12
CA TYR A 5 5.42 0.82 -5.28
C TYR A 5 3.90 0.85 -5.51
N ASP A 6 3.21 1.99 -5.33
CA ASP A 6 1.75 2.06 -5.43
C ASP A 6 1.17 3.41 -5.91
N SER A 7 2.00 4.30 -6.47
CA SER A 7 1.54 5.61 -6.99
C SER A 7 0.49 5.49 -8.11
N GLU A 8 0.48 4.36 -8.83
CA GLU A 8 -0.54 4.07 -9.82
C GLU A 8 -1.96 3.99 -9.22
N PHE A 9 -2.07 3.74 -7.90
CA PHE A 9 -3.35 3.60 -7.17
C PHE A 9 -3.70 4.87 -6.39
N ARG A 10 -3.70 6.01 -7.09
CA ARG A 10 -4.19 7.26 -6.54
C ARG A 10 -5.67 7.44 -6.90
N PHE A 11 -6.51 7.68 -5.87
CA PHE A 11 -7.97 7.73 -5.99
C PHE A 11 -8.54 9.13 -5.81
N SER A 12 -7.78 10.06 -5.23
CA SER A 12 -8.22 11.44 -5.06
C SER A 12 -7.04 12.42 -5.08
N GLY A 13 -7.32 13.67 -5.43
CA GLY A 13 -6.34 14.74 -5.58
C GLY A 13 -5.52 14.64 -6.89
N PRO A 14 -4.69 15.65 -7.19
CA PRO A 14 -3.83 15.66 -8.37
C PRO A 14 -2.72 14.59 -8.23
N PRO A 15 -2.16 14.12 -9.37
CA PRO A 15 -0.96 13.29 -9.34
C PRO A 15 0.16 13.99 -8.55
N ILE A 16 0.91 13.20 -7.78
CA ILE A 16 2.09 13.69 -7.08
C ILE A 16 3.27 13.50 -8.01
N THR A 17 4.03 14.57 -8.25
CA THR A 17 5.27 14.47 -9.01
C THR A 17 6.32 13.70 -8.20
N THR A 18 6.98 12.75 -8.83
CA THR A 18 8.07 11.97 -8.22
C THR A 18 9.27 12.86 -7.90
N LEU A 19 10.08 12.48 -6.93
CA LEU A 19 11.35 13.17 -6.65
C LEU A 19 12.27 13.11 -7.88
N GLU A 20 12.26 11.99 -8.60
CA GLU A 20 13.00 11.83 -9.86
C GLU A 20 12.53 12.84 -10.91
N GLY A 21 11.22 13.05 -11.06
CA GLY A 21 10.68 14.04 -11.99
C GLY A 21 10.99 15.49 -11.62
N LEU A 22 11.34 15.78 -10.36
CA LEU A 22 11.79 17.08 -9.87
C LEU A 22 13.31 17.24 -9.90
N ASP A 23 14.05 16.15 -10.05
CA ASP A 23 15.50 16.08 -9.95
C ASP A 23 16.18 16.71 -11.17
N LYS A 24 16.82 17.86 -10.96
CA LYS A 24 17.62 18.55 -11.98
C LYS A 24 19.11 18.17 -11.93
N ASP A 25 19.56 17.62 -10.83
CA ASP A 25 20.96 17.35 -10.54
C ASP A 25 21.35 15.88 -10.80
N GLY A 26 20.39 15.02 -11.11
CA GLY A 26 20.60 13.60 -11.38
C GLY A 26 21.13 12.84 -10.16
N CYS A 27 20.52 13.07 -8.99
CA CYS A 27 20.90 12.44 -7.73
C CYS A 27 19.85 11.46 -7.21
N VAL A 28 18.66 11.37 -7.84
CA VAL A 28 17.59 10.47 -7.43
C VAL A 28 17.69 9.14 -8.18
N LEU A 29 17.69 8.06 -7.42
CA LEU A 29 17.46 6.70 -7.91
C LEU A 29 15.98 6.37 -7.66
N TYR A 30 15.23 6.16 -8.73
CA TYR A 30 13.82 5.79 -8.63
C TYR A 30 13.64 4.28 -8.82
N MET A 31 12.83 3.66 -7.98
CA MET A 31 12.49 2.24 -8.05
C MET A 31 10.99 2.07 -8.24
N GLY A 32 10.60 1.28 -9.24
CA GLY A 32 9.23 0.89 -9.47
C GLY A 32 9.05 -0.62 -9.52
N THR A 33 7.83 -1.09 -9.35
CA THR A 33 7.49 -2.51 -9.36
C THR A 33 6.24 -2.83 -10.15
N PHE A 34 6.23 -3.96 -10.85
CA PHE A 34 5.04 -4.49 -11.51
C PHE A 34 4.19 -5.39 -10.59
N SER A 35 4.72 -5.70 -9.40
CA SER A 35 4.09 -6.66 -8.48
C SER A 35 2.74 -6.20 -7.92
N LYS A 36 2.51 -4.90 -7.82
CA LYS A 36 1.25 -4.34 -7.28
C LYS A 36 0.17 -4.20 -8.35
N VAL A 37 0.57 -3.91 -9.58
CA VAL A 37 -0.35 -3.74 -10.71
C VAL A 37 -0.76 -5.08 -11.31
N LEU A 38 0.18 -6.01 -11.47
CA LEU A 38 -0.05 -7.28 -12.12
C LEU A 38 -0.19 -8.42 -11.11
N TYR A 39 0.93 -8.90 -10.60
CA TYR A 39 0.97 -10.10 -9.80
C TYR A 39 2.20 -10.11 -8.88
N PRO A 40 2.04 -10.29 -7.56
CA PRO A 40 3.16 -10.27 -6.62
C PRO A 40 4.25 -11.32 -6.89
N GLY A 41 3.86 -12.47 -7.46
CA GLY A 41 4.77 -13.55 -7.83
C GLY A 41 5.63 -13.25 -9.07
N LEU A 42 5.32 -12.20 -9.83
CA LEU A 42 6.09 -11.78 -10.99
C LEU A 42 7.54 -11.41 -10.61
N LYS A 43 7.72 -10.78 -9.44
CA LYS A 43 9.06 -10.40 -8.90
C LYS A 43 9.91 -9.60 -9.88
N LEU A 44 9.27 -8.77 -10.72
CA LEU A 44 9.92 -7.82 -11.60
C LEU A 44 9.71 -6.41 -11.10
N GLY A 45 10.76 -5.63 -11.15
CA GLY A 45 10.79 -4.20 -10.91
C GLY A 45 11.77 -3.53 -11.85
N TYR A 46 11.90 -2.23 -11.76
CA TYR A 46 12.83 -1.46 -12.55
C TYR A 46 13.46 -0.33 -11.74
N LEU A 47 14.62 0.11 -12.20
CA LEU A 47 15.34 1.25 -11.65
C LEU A 47 15.51 2.31 -12.75
N VAL A 48 15.17 3.55 -12.43
CA VAL A 48 15.62 4.72 -13.20
C VAL A 48 16.86 5.24 -12.52
N VAL A 49 17.98 5.16 -13.23
CA VAL A 49 19.32 5.41 -12.69
C VAL A 49 19.90 6.66 -13.35
N PRO A 50 20.45 7.62 -12.58
CA PRO A 50 21.17 8.75 -13.14
C PRO A 50 22.25 8.33 -14.13
N LYS A 51 22.35 9.06 -15.25
CA LYS A 51 23.24 8.70 -16.37
C LYS A 51 24.68 8.34 -15.96
N PRO A 52 25.35 9.08 -15.04
CA PRO A 52 26.71 8.75 -14.63
C PRO A 52 26.84 7.37 -13.93
N LEU A 53 25.78 6.87 -13.34
CA LEU A 53 25.76 5.63 -12.55
C LEU A 53 25.32 4.40 -13.37
N VAL A 54 24.79 4.59 -14.59
CA VAL A 54 24.22 3.49 -15.40
C VAL A 54 25.21 2.37 -15.65
N ALA A 55 26.46 2.69 -15.98
CA ALA A 55 27.49 1.67 -16.25
C ALA A 55 27.78 0.80 -15.02
N SER A 56 27.93 1.44 -13.85
CA SER A 56 28.20 0.75 -12.59
C SER A 56 27.01 -0.12 -12.16
N PHE A 57 25.78 0.38 -12.32
CA PHE A 57 24.57 -0.40 -12.00
C PHE A 57 24.36 -1.58 -12.93
N LYS A 58 24.64 -1.44 -14.24
CA LYS A 58 24.60 -2.55 -15.20
C LYS A 58 25.62 -3.64 -14.83
N GLN A 59 26.84 -3.25 -14.48
CA GLN A 59 27.88 -4.20 -14.08
C GLN A 59 27.48 -4.92 -12.79
N ALA A 60 27.07 -4.19 -11.76
CA ALA A 60 26.64 -4.77 -10.49
C ALA A 60 25.42 -5.72 -10.67
N HIS A 61 24.45 -5.33 -11.49
CA HIS A 61 23.31 -6.19 -11.81
C HIS A 61 23.74 -7.49 -12.49
N TYR A 62 24.66 -7.40 -13.47
CA TYR A 62 25.20 -8.57 -14.15
C TYR A 62 25.94 -9.49 -13.19
N ASP A 63 26.78 -8.94 -12.30
CA ASP A 63 27.57 -9.73 -11.35
C ASP A 63 26.68 -10.45 -10.31
N LEU A 64 25.61 -9.80 -9.87
CA LEU A 64 24.70 -10.34 -8.85
C LEU A 64 23.65 -11.31 -9.43
N ASN A 65 23.07 -10.98 -10.57
CA ASN A 65 21.88 -11.65 -11.09
C ASN A 65 22.11 -12.37 -12.43
N ARG A 66 23.28 -12.19 -13.06
CA ARG A 66 23.55 -12.64 -14.44
C ARG A 66 22.48 -12.07 -15.40
N PRO A 67 22.09 -12.75 -16.49
CA PRO A 67 21.02 -12.26 -17.37
C PRO A 67 19.65 -12.14 -16.71
N GLY A 68 19.47 -12.72 -15.50
CA GLY A 68 18.20 -12.68 -14.78
C GLY A 68 17.08 -13.46 -15.46
N GLN A 69 15.85 -13.02 -15.24
CA GLN A 69 14.64 -13.69 -15.75
C GLN A 69 14.28 -13.17 -17.16
N MET A 70 15.18 -13.35 -18.14
CA MET A 70 15.02 -12.81 -19.50
C MET A 70 13.71 -13.19 -20.19
N PRO A 71 13.24 -14.46 -20.15
CA PRO A 71 11.95 -14.82 -20.77
C PRO A 71 10.77 -14.07 -20.16
N LEU A 72 10.77 -13.86 -18.85
CA LEU A 72 9.70 -13.16 -18.15
C LEU A 72 9.73 -11.65 -18.45
N GLN A 73 10.93 -11.07 -18.57
CA GLN A 73 11.09 -9.67 -18.97
C GLN A 73 10.62 -9.45 -20.42
N ALA A 74 10.95 -10.37 -21.33
CA ALA A 74 10.48 -10.31 -22.72
C ALA A 74 8.96 -10.42 -22.81
N ALA A 75 8.35 -11.37 -22.10
CA ALA A 75 6.89 -11.50 -22.05
C ALA A 75 6.22 -10.25 -21.46
N LEU A 76 6.82 -9.63 -20.43
CA LEU A 76 6.29 -8.38 -19.87
C LEU A 76 6.42 -7.22 -20.86
N ALA A 77 7.53 -7.14 -21.60
CA ALA A 77 7.71 -6.12 -22.62
C ALA A 77 6.62 -6.21 -23.70
N GLU A 78 6.38 -7.40 -24.25
CA GLU A 78 5.30 -7.65 -25.21
C GLU A 78 3.93 -7.30 -24.64
N PHE A 79 3.66 -7.68 -23.38
CA PHE A 79 2.42 -7.38 -22.68
C PHE A 79 2.18 -5.86 -22.55
N ILE A 80 3.24 -5.08 -22.35
CA ILE A 80 3.19 -3.61 -22.31
C ILE A 80 2.94 -3.04 -23.71
N GLU A 81 3.70 -3.48 -24.71
CA GLU A 81 3.63 -3.01 -26.10
C GLU A 81 2.25 -3.27 -26.72
N MET A 82 1.64 -4.42 -26.42
CA MET A 82 0.28 -4.76 -26.85
C MET A 82 -0.82 -4.00 -26.11
N GLY A 83 -0.49 -3.12 -25.14
CA GLY A 83 -1.46 -2.33 -24.35
C GLY A 83 -2.19 -3.11 -23.27
N HIS A 84 -1.83 -4.35 -23.03
CA HIS A 84 -2.45 -5.20 -21.99
C HIS A 84 -2.17 -4.69 -20.59
N PHE A 85 -0.97 -4.14 -20.35
CA PHE A 85 -0.62 -3.52 -19.08
C PHE A 85 -1.55 -2.36 -18.72
N SER A 86 -1.79 -1.44 -19.64
CA SER A 86 -2.69 -0.30 -19.43
C SER A 86 -4.13 -0.76 -19.14
N SER A 87 -4.57 -1.82 -19.79
CA SER A 87 -5.89 -2.42 -19.58
C SER A 87 -5.99 -3.10 -18.21
N ALA A 88 -4.93 -3.81 -17.77
CA ALA A 88 -4.83 -4.43 -16.45
C ALA A 88 -4.82 -3.36 -15.34
N LEU A 89 -4.03 -2.31 -15.49
CA LEU A 89 -3.96 -1.20 -14.55
C LEU A 89 -5.32 -0.51 -14.37
N ARG A 90 -6.04 -0.25 -15.47
CA ARG A 90 -7.38 0.34 -15.41
C ARG A 90 -8.37 -0.53 -14.62
N ARG A 91 -8.38 -1.84 -14.89
CA ARG A 91 -9.22 -2.80 -14.13
C ARG A 91 -8.84 -2.85 -12.66
N ALA A 92 -7.54 -2.87 -12.36
CA ALA A 92 -7.04 -2.86 -10.99
C ALA A 92 -7.46 -1.59 -10.23
N ARG A 93 -7.31 -0.42 -10.85
CA ARG A 93 -7.77 0.87 -10.29
C ARG A 93 -9.26 0.87 -9.97
N GLN A 94 -10.08 0.37 -10.87
CA GLN A 94 -11.53 0.26 -10.63
C GLN A 94 -11.82 -0.67 -9.44
N THR A 95 -11.30 -1.88 -9.47
CA THR A 95 -11.51 -2.89 -8.40
C THR A 95 -11.04 -2.38 -7.03
N TYR A 96 -9.86 -1.77 -6.98
CA TYR A 96 -9.33 -1.26 -5.72
C TYR A 96 -10.06 0.00 -5.27
N GLY A 97 -10.53 0.83 -6.20
CA GLY A 97 -11.39 1.97 -5.89
C GLY A 97 -12.71 1.55 -5.24
N GLU A 98 -13.37 0.53 -5.78
CA GLU A 98 -14.60 -0.05 -5.21
C GLU A 98 -14.36 -0.63 -3.81
N ARG A 99 -13.28 -1.40 -3.63
CA ARG A 99 -12.91 -1.98 -2.33
C ARG A 99 -12.57 -0.90 -1.30
N ARG A 100 -11.82 0.10 -1.71
CA ARG A 100 -11.49 1.26 -0.85
C ARG A 100 -12.75 1.97 -0.40
N GLN A 101 -13.65 2.29 -1.32
CA GLN A 101 -14.91 2.97 -0.98
C GLN A 101 -15.74 2.13 -0.03
N CYS A 102 -15.86 0.83 -0.27
CA CYS A 102 -16.55 -0.10 0.61
C CYS A 102 -15.94 -0.12 2.02
N LEU A 103 -14.60 -0.08 2.14
CA LEU A 103 -13.90 -0.04 3.42
C LEU A 103 -14.14 1.29 4.15
N LEU A 104 -14.08 2.43 3.45
CA LEU A 104 -14.38 3.74 4.02
C LEU A 104 -15.80 3.80 4.59
N GLU A 105 -16.78 3.29 3.85
CA GLU A 105 -18.17 3.21 4.32
C GLU A 105 -18.29 2.29 5.57
N ALA A 106 -17.63 1.14 5.54
CA ALA A 106 -17.62 0.19 6.66
C ALA A 106 -16.97 0.78 7.93
N LEU A 107 -16.01 1.69 7.79
CA LEU A 107 -15.33 2.34 8.91
C LEU A 107 -16.06 3.56 9.48
N LYS A 108 -17.02 4.15 8.77
CA LYS A 108 -17.77 5.33 9.27
C LYS A 108 -18.30 5.17 10.71
N PRO A 109 -18.89 4.03 11.12
CA PRO A 109 -19.38 3.86 12.48
C PRO A 109 -18.30 3.79 13.56
N VAL A 110 -17.02 3.58 13.16
CA VAL A 110 -15.87 3.53 14.07
C VAL A 110 -15.30 4.91 14.32
N LEU A 111 -15.48 5.82 13.35
CA LEU A 111 -14.95 7.17 13.42
C LEU A 111 -15.73 7.98 14.44
N ALA A 112 -15.03 8.70 15.28
CA ALA A 112 -15.63 9.63 16.23
C ALA A 112 -15.52 11.06 15.68
N PRO A 113 -16.53 11.91 15.86
CA PRO A 113 -16.38 13.33 15.59
C PRO A 113 -15.37 13.94 16.59
N GLY A 114 -14.39 14.67 16.08
CA GLY A 114 -13.41 15.39 16.90
C GLY A 114 -11.96 14.90 16.69
N THR A 115 -11.02 15.63 17.28
CA THR A 115 -9.56 15.44 17.06
C THR A 115 -8.95 14.31 17.89
N GLU A 116 -9.64 13.82 18.92
CA GLU A 116 -9.10 12.80 19.84
C GLU A 116 -9.63 11.37 19.57
N GLY A 117 -10.53 11.21 18.61
CA GLY A 117 -11.12 9.92 18.26
C GLY A 117 -10.36 9.16 17.15
N PRO A 118 -10.84 7.95 16.82
CA PRO A 118 -10.35 7.21 15.67
C PRO A 118 -10.48 8.03 14.38
N ALA A 119 -9.41 8.08 13.60
CA ALA A 119 -9.36 8.83 12.34
C ALA A 119 -8.70 7.99 11.24
N ILE A 120 -9.05 8.26 9.97
CA ILE A 120 -8.44 7.59 8.83
C ILE A 120 -7.33 8.47 8.25
N SER A 121 -6.21 7.85 7.89
CA SER A 121 -5.14 8.43 7.08
C SER A 121 -4.76 7.50 5.94
N GLY A 122 -4.16 8.06 4.87
CA GLY A 122 -3.75 7.30 3.68
C GLY A 122 -4.92 6.93 2.77
N ALA A 123 -6.03 7.69 2.84
CA ALA A 123 -7.21 7.39 2.03
C ALA A 123 -7.06 7.82 0.56
N GLU A 124 -6.12 8.69 0.24
CA GLU A 124 -5.97 9.29 -1.08
C GLU A 124 -5.35 8.33 -2.10
N GLN A 125 -4.52 7.41 -1.63
CA GLN A 125 -3.75 6.49 -2.49
C GLN A 125 -3.41 5.17 -1.80
N GLY A 126 -2.84 4.23 -2.55
CA GLY A 126 -2.31 2.96 -2.07
C GLY A 126 -3.35 1.85 -1.99
N LEU A 127 -2.98 0.77 -1.32
CA LEU A 127 -3.76 -0.47 -1.22
C LEU A 127 -4.16 -0.80 0.23
N HIS A 128 -3.98 0.15 1.14
CA HIS A 128 -4.34 0.03 2.56
C HIS A 128 -4.75 1.38 3.13
N LEU A 129 -5.52 1.34 4.21
CA LEU A 129 -5.86 2.51 5.04
C LEU A 129 -5.22 2.35 6.41
N CYS A 130 -4.92 3.45 7.06
CA CYS A 130 -4.52 3.48 8.44
C CYS A 130 -5.65 4.06 9.29
N LEU A 131 -6.25 3.25 10.15
CA LEU A 131 -7.17 3.70 11.19
C LEU A 131 -6.35 4.12 12.41
N ARG A 132 -6.14 5.41 12.59
CA ARG A 132 -5.44 5.99 13.74
C ARG A 132 -6.30 5.85 14.98
N LEU A 133 -5.69 5.50 16.09
CA LEU A 133 -6.34 5.31 17.39
C LEU A 133 -5.67 6.20 18.45
N PRO A 134 -6.39 6.54 19.54
CA PRO A 134 -5.77 7.23 20.68
C PRO A 134 -4.55 6.50 21.23
N ALA A 135 -3.56 7.25 21.75
CA ALA A 135 -2.28 6.70 22.22
C ALA A 135 -2.42 5.69 23.38
N ALA A 136 -3.51 5.78 24.14
CA ALA A 136 -3.81 4.85 25.23
C ALA A 136 -4.28 3.46 24.77
N VAL A 137 -4.57 3.29 23.46
CA VAL A 137 -5.07 2.01 22.94
C VAL A 137 -3.91 1.06 22.68
N ASP A 138 -4.00 -0.16 23.21
CA ASP A 138 -3.12 -1.27 22.82
C ASP A 138 -3.60 -1.83 21.47
N ASP A 139 -2.97 -1.35 20.39
CA ASP A 139 -3.31 -1.75 19.03
C ASP A 139 -2.86 -3.18 18.69
N VAL A 140 -1.90 -3.74 19.41
CA VAL A 140 -1.47 -5.14 19.28
C VAL A 140 -2.54 -6.07 19.83
N ALA A 141 -2.99 -5.84 21.06
CA ALA A 141 -4.08 -6.61 21.65
C ALA A 141 -5.38 -6.48 20.85
N LEU A 142 -5.66 -5.27 20.31
CA LEU A 142 -6.81 -5.04 19.46
C LEU A 142 -6.73 -5.84 18.16
N ALA A 143 -5.59 -5.86 17.48
CA ALA A 143 -5.38 -6.65 16.26
C ALA A 143 -5.57 -8.15 16.51
N GLN A 144 -5.10 -8.66 17.65
CA GLN A 144 -5.29 -10.06 18.06
C GLN A 144 -6.78 -10.41 18.27
N ARG A 145 -7.54 -9.55 18.94
CA ARG A 145 -9.01 -9.73 19.09
C ARG A 145 -9.74 -9.74 17.77
N ILE A 146 -9.36 -8.88 16.84
CA ILE A 146 -9.92 -8.83 15.50
C ILE A 146 -9.58 -10.11 14.73
N ALA A 147 -8.36 -10.63 14.87
CA ALA A 147 -7.94 -11.89 14.25
C ALA A 147 -8.77 -13.10 14.73
N GLN A 148 -9.17 -13.12 16.00
CA GLN A 148 -10.08 -14.16 16.54
C GLN A 148 -11.47 -14.15 15.88
N GLN A 149 -11.85 -13.04 15.23
CA GLN A 149 -13.09 -12.92 14.48
C GLN A 149 -12.90 -13.14 12.97
N GLY A 150 -11.74 -13.70 12.57
CA GLY A 150 -11.44 -14.07 11.19
C GLY A 150 -11.07 -12.90 10.27
N LEU A 151 -10.68 -11.75 10.81
CA LEU A 151 -10.16 -10.62 10.06
C LEU A 151 -8.71 -10.34 10.43
N THR A 152 -7.85 -10.16 9.42
CA THR A 152 -6.43 -9.85 9.65
C THR A 152 -6.18 -8.38 9.42
N VAL A 153 -5.71 -7.68 10.44
CA VAL A 153 -5.21 -6.31 10.39
C VAL A 153 -3.83 -6.25 11.06
N ARG A 154 -3.05 -5.23 10.78
CA ARG A 154 -1.73 -5.08 11.41
C ARG A 154 -1.74 -3.88 12.37
N PRO A 155 -1.16 -4.01 13.58
CA PRO A 155 -1.01 -2.88 14.48
C PRO A 155 -0.02 -1.87 13.89
N LEU A 156 -0.37 -0.58 13.94
CA LEU A 156 0.48 0.49 13.44
C LEU A 156 1.78 0.61 14.25
N SER A 157 1.71 0.34 15.55
CA SER A 157 2.88 0.36 16.43
C SER A 157 3.99 -0.60 16.00
N ALA A 158 3.67 -1.70 15.30
CA ALA A 158 4.65 -2.64 14.78
C ALA A 158 5.57 -2.05 13.70
N TYR A 159 5.20 -0.92 13.10
CA TYR A 159 6.00 -0.19 12.12
C TYR A 159 6.81 0.95 12.73
N CYS A 160 6.71 1.15 14.05
CA CYS A 160 7.36 2.26 14.75
C CYS A 160 8.55 1.76 15.54
N LEU A 161 9.76 2.22 15.22
CA LEU A 161 10.97 1.89 15.96
C LEU A 161 11.12 2.75 17.24
N ALA A 162 10.99 4.06 17.10
CA ALA A 162 11.23 5.02 18.19
C ALA A 162 9.94 5.60 18.79
N ARG A 163 8.93 5.84 17.95
CA ARG A 163 7.67 6.46 18.36
C ARG A 163 6.75 5.48 19.07
N LYS A 164 6.40 5.78 20.32
CA LYS A 164 5.50 4.95 21.15
C LYS A 164 4.09 5.51 21.27
N ASP A 165 3.87 6.70 20.75
CA ASP A 165 2.60 7.43 20.76
C ASP A 165 1.69 7.10 19.57
N LEU A 166 2.25 6.50 18.51
CA LEU A 166 1.48 6.12 17.34
C LEU A 166 0.78 4.78 17.55
N ARG A 167 -0.55 4.83 17.59
CA ARG A 167 -1.43 3.66 17.69
C ARG A 167 -2.40 3.63 16.52
N GLY A 168 -2.76 2.44 16.07
CA GLY A 168 -3.70 2.29 14.98
C GLY A 168 -3.71 0.91 14.36
N LEU A 169 -4.48 0.77 13.30
CA LEU A 169 -4.57 -0.47 12.53
C LEU A 169 -4.31 -0.17 11.07
N VAL A 170 -3.39 -0.90 10.46
CA VAL A 170 -3.17 -0.90 9.01
C VAL A 170 -4.05 -1.97 8.40
N ILE A 171 -4.99 -1.55 7.54
CA ILE A 171 -6.04 -2.38 6.97
C ILE A 171 -5.86 -2.42 5.46
N GLY A 172 -5.39 -3.58 4.96
CA GLY A 172 -5.23 -3.82 3.53
C GLY A 172 -6.56 -4.18 2.87
N TYR A 173 -6.83 -3.64 1.69
CA TYR A 173 -8.04 -3.93 0.91
C TYR A 173 -7.75 -4.45 -0.49
N GLY A 174 -6.49 -4.44 -0.91
CA GLY A 174 -6.12 -4.87 -2.27
C GLY A 174 -6.43 -6.33 -2.58
N TYR A 175 -6.41 -7.22 -1.59
CA TYR A 175 -6.67 -8.66 -1.77
C TYR A 175 -8.03 -9.10 -1.23
N ALA A 176 -8.61 -8.40 -0.27
CA ALA A 176 -9.82 -8.81 0.43
C ALA A 176 -11.06 -8.80 -0.51
N PRO A 177 -11.92 -9.83 -0.48
CA PRO A 177 -13.21 -9.79 -1.17
C PRO A 177 -14.14 -8.76 -0.51
N LEU A 178 -15.09 -8.22 -1.28
CA LEU A 178 -16.03 -7.20 -0.78
C LEU A 178 -16.86 -7.67 0.42
N SER A 179 -17.17 -8.97 0.50
CA SER A 179 -17.86 -9.57 1.65
C SER A 179 -17.09 -9.38 2.96
N ASP A 180 -15.78 -9.61 2.94
CA ASP A 180 -14.94 -9.47 4.12
C ASP A 180 -14.73 -7.99 4.48
N ILE A 181 -14.61 -7.13 3.48
CA ILE A 181 -14.53 -5.68 3.70
C ILE A 181 -15.81 -5.16 4.38
N LYS A 182 -17.00 -5.62 3.95
CA LYS A 182 -18.27 -5.27 4.60
C LYS A 182 -18.35 -5.74 6.05
N ARG A 183 -17.80 -6.92 6.36
CA ARG A 183 -17.71 -7.45 7.73
C ARG A 183 -16.75 -6.66 8.62
N CYS A 184 -15.78 -5.98 8.03
CA CYS A 184 -14.76 -5.23 8.77
C CYS A 184 -15.38 -4.17 9.69
N GLY A 185 -16.37 -3.42 9.23
CA GLY A 185 -17.01 -2.34 9.99
C GLY A 185 -17.64 -2.79 11.32
N PRO A 186 -18.58 -3.76 11.33
CA PRO A 186 -19.16 -4.30 12.57
C PRO A 186 -18.12 -4.86 13.54
N VAL A 187 -17.14 -5.62 13.03
CA VAL A 187 -16.07 -6.22 13.85
C VAL A 187 -15.21 -5.14 14.49
N LEU A 188 -14.74 -4.16 13.72
CA LEU A 188 -13.94 -3.05 14.24
C LEU A 188 -14.73 -2.19 15.21
N SER A 189 -16.00 -1.91 14.91
CA SER A 189 -16.88 -1.15 15.82
C SER A 189 -17.04 -1.84 17.17
N ALA A 190 -17.28 -3.14 17.18
CA ALA A 190 -17.39 -3.92 18.42
C ALA A 190 -16.08 -3.91 19.19
N ALA A 191 -14.95 -4.14 18.51
CA ALA A 191 -13.62 -4.18 19.11
C ALA A 191 -13.20 -2.82 19.70
N VAL A 192 -13.43 -1.72 18.99
CA VAL A 192 -13.10 -0.36 19.47
C VAL A 192 -14.02 0.08 20.63
N ARG A 193 -15.31 -0.27 20.58
CA ARG A 193 -16.24 0.04 21.70
C ARG A 193 -15.86 -0.69 22.99
N SER A 194 -15.31 -1.88 22.90
CA SER A 194 -14.89 -2.63 24.10
C SER A 194 -13.70 -1.97 24.83
N LEU A 195 -12.91 -1.13 24.14
CA LEU A 195 -11.81 -0.38 24.73
C LEU A 195 -12.26 0.80 25.61
N LYS A 196 -13.47 1.33 25.37
CA LYS A 196 -14.02 2.45 26.17
C LYS A 196 -14.64 2.01 27.51
N LYS A 197 -14.68 0.70 27.78
CA LYS A 197 -15.30 0.13 28.99
C LYS A 197 -14.29 -0.32 30.02
N THR A 198 -13.01 -0.15 29.75
CA THR A 198 -11.89 -0.43 30.65
C THR A 198 -11.18 0.86 31.03
#